data_73ac568dd03b81503dab9a742ad04dc0
#
_entry.id   73ac568dd03b81503dab9a742ad04dc0
#
_cell.length_a   1.000
_cell.length_b   1.000
_cell.length_c   1.000
_cell.angle_alpha   90.00
_cell.angle_beta   90.00
_cell.angle_gamma   90.00
#
_symmetry.space_group_name_H-M   'P 1'
#
loop_
_entity.id
_entity.type
_entity.pdbx_description
1 polymer ?
#
loop_
_entity_poly.entity_id
_entity_poly.type
_entity_poly.pdbx_seq_one_letter_code
_entity_poly.pdbx_strand_id
1 'polypeptide(L)'
;MTIKKRGLGKGLDALLSHSNTASRKNDQVEEPQSASLNDLLHLNLDLLQPGKYQPRKDMSPEALEELAESIRAQGVIQPIVIRKISATNYEIIAGERRWRAAQLAKLDKVPCIVKQVADDAAVAIALIENIQREDLNAMEEAIALQRLLEEFELTHQQVADAVGKSRVSVSNLLRLNSLNEPVKRLLENGDIDMGHARALLAVEGDEQTNLARLVASKEMTVRETERLVNKALNPAKDAETPAKDHDVSRLEQELIERLGAKVAINHGSKGKGKIVINYQNLAELDGILSKIR
;
A
#
# COMPACT_ATOMS: atom_id res chain seq x y z
N MET A 1 -36.33 19.96 -14.15
CA MET A 1 -35.85 20.51 -12.87
C MET A 1 -34.51 19.84 -12.52
N THR A 2 -33.43 20.54 -12.79
CA THR A 2 -32.07 20.03 -12.57
C THR A 2 -31.64 20.33 -11.14
N ILE A 3 -31.50 19.32 -10.31
CA ILE A 3 -31.01 19.46 -8.93
C ILE A 3 -29.51 19.74 -9.02
N LYS A 4 -29.11 20.95 -8.65
CA LYS A 4 -27.71 21.33 -8.49
C LYS A 4 -27.11 20.55 -7.32
N LYS A 5 -26.26 19.54 -7.60
CA LYS A 5 -25.45 18.86 -6.61
C LYS A 5 -24.48 19.88 -5.97
N ARG A 6 -24.62 20.09 -4.67
CA ARG A 6 -23.67 20.87 -3.87
C ARG A 6 -22.44 19.98 -3.62
N GLY A 7 -21.37 20.20 -4.38
CA GLY A 7 -20.09 19.53 -4.12
C GLY A 7 -19.48 19.98 -2.79
N LEU A 8 -18.93 19.04 -2.03
CA LEU A 8 -18.25 19.20 -0.73
C LEU A 8 -16.96 20.06 -0.81
N GLY A 9 -16.57 20.53 -1.99
CA GLY A 9 -15.27 21.18 -2.25
C GLY A 9 -14.94 22.38 -1.36
N LYS A 10 -15.92 23.10 -0.82
CA LYS A 10 -15.66 24.29 0.04
C LYS A 10 -15.33 23.96 1.50
N GLY A 11 -15.78 22.81 2.01
CA GLY A 11 -15.47 22.38 3.38
C GLY A 11 -14.10 21.76 3.51
N LEU A 12 -13.67 21.02 2.48
CA LEU A 12 -12.37 20.36 2.44
C LEU A 12 -11.23 21.35 2.15
N ASP A 13 -11.44 22.36 1.30
CA ASP A 13 -10.49 23.45 1.06
C ASP A 13 -10.14 24.22 2.35
N ALA A 14 -11.09 24.39 3.24
CA ALA A 14 -10.85 25.00 4.55
C ALA A 14 -10.01 24.12 5.48
N LEU A 15 -10.05 22.80 5.30
CA LEU A 15 -9.27 21.83 6.11
C LEU A 15 -7.85 21.64 5.53
N LEU A 16 -7.70 21.67 4.21
CA LEU A 16 -6.41 21.53 3.52
C LEU A 16 -5.54 22.78 3.65
N SER A 17 -6.13 23.95 3.80
CA SER A 17 -5.39 25.21 4.00
C SER A 17 -4.62 25.28 5.32
N HIS A 18 -4.95 24.45 6.32
CA HIS A 18 -4.26 24.40 7.61
C HIS A 18 -3.03 23.48 7.64
N SER A 19 -2.88 22.58 6.69
CA SER A 19 -1.71 21.66 6.65
C SER A 19 -0.48 22.22 5.92
N ASN A 20 -0.62 23.33 5.19
CA ASN A 20 0.44 23.89 4.32
C ASN A 20 1.25 25.03 4.94
N THR A 21 1.10 25.31 6.25
CA THR A 21 1.77 26.46 6.90
C THR A 21 3.17 26.15 7.47
N ALA A 22 3.73 24.96 7.22
CA ALA A 22 5.04 24.58 7.78
C ALA A 22 6.26 24.94 6.90
N SER A 23 6.11 25.57 5.72
CA SER A 23 7.25 25.83 4.83
C SER A 23 7.12 27.12 4.01
N ARG A 24 6.97 28.29 4.63
CA ARG A 24 7.40 29.55 4.02
C ARG A 24 7.73 30.58 5.12
N LYS A 25 9.01 30.87 5.29
CA LYS A 25 9.50 32.03 6.01
C LYS A 25 9.41 33.28 5.13
N ASN A 26 9.10 34.41 5.79
CA ASN A 26 9.22 35.83 5.41
C ASN A 26 8.20 36.36 4.40
N ASP A 27 7.32 37.28 4.74
CA ASP A 27 7.40 38.68 5.07
C ASP A 27 6.00 39.32 5.12
N GLN A 28 5.88 40.25 6.02
CA GLN A 28 4.88 41.33 6.14
C GLN A 28 3.49 41.07 6.74
N VAL A 29 3.33 41.78 7.82
CA VAL A 29 2.22 42.04 8.70
C VAL A 29 1.00 42.59 7.95
N GLU A 30 -0.09 41.82 7.93
CA GLU A 30 -1.45 42.30 7.99
C GLU A 30 -2.25 41.33 8.84
N GLU A 31 -2.83 41.83 9.93
CA GLU A 31 -3.70 41.07 10.80
C GLU A 31 -4.96 40.63 10.02
N PRO A 32 -5.25 39.33 9.90
CA PRO A 32 -6.60 38.87 9.63
C PRO A 32 -7.26 38.52 10.96
N GLN A 33 -8.39 39.16 11.17
CA GLN A 33 -9.35 38.93 12.24
C GLN A 33 -9.46 37.44 12.60
N SER A 34 -9.25 37.17 13.90
CA SER A 34 -9.52 35.96 14.67
C SER A 34 -10.41 34.89 13.99
N ALA A 35 -9.79 33.91 13.30
CA ALA A 35 -10.40 32.60 13.16
C ALA A 35 -10.37 31.97 14.57
N SER A 36 -11.56 31.78 15.13
CA SER A 36 -11.83 31.29 16.46
C SER A 36 -10.89 30.11 16.81
N LEU A 37 -10.04 30.33 17.81
CA LEU A 37 -9.35 29.33 18.59
C LEU A 37 -10.33 28.17 18.86
N ASN A 38 -9.94 26.94 18.54
CA ASN A 38 -10.64 25.74 18.97
C ASN A 38 -10.69 25.81 20.50
N ASP A 39 -11.82 26.22 21.06
CA ASP A 39 -11.98 26.37 22.49
C ASP A 39 -11.80 25.00 23.15
N LEU A 40 -10.73 24.85 23.93
CA LEU A 40 -10.52 23.70 24.80
C LEU A 40 -11.57 23.77 25.91
N LEU A 41 -12.52 22.87 25.87
CA LEU A 41 -13.58 22.76 26.86
C LEU A 41 -13.40 21.52 27.71
N HIS A 42 -13.70 21.63 29.03
CA HIS A 42 -13.77 20.48 29.90
C HIS A 42 -15.23 20.05 30.02
N LEU A 43 -15.58 18.92 29.38
CA LEU A 43 -16.95 18.41 29.37
C LEU A 43 -17.09 17.15 30.22
N ASN A 44 -18.28 16.98 30.80
CA ASN A 44 -18.59 15.75 31.51
C ASN A 44 -18.64 14.57 30.55
N LEU A 45 -18.12 13.44 30.97
CA LEU A 45 -18.09 12.20 30.18
C LEU A 45 -19.46 11.72 29.71
N ASP A 46 -20.50 11.97 30.50
CA ASP A 46 -21.88 11.59 30.19
C ASP A 46 -22.51 12.35 29.02
N LEU A 47 -21.91 13.50 28.64
CA LEU A 47 -22.36 14.28 27.48
C LEU A 47 -21.77 13.81 26.16
N LEU A 48 -20.78 12.86 26.24
CA LEU A 48 -20.06 12.34 25.11
C LEU A 48 -20.62 10.98 24.71
N GLN A 49 -20.90 10.80 23.44
CA GLN A 49 -21.29 9.50 22.88
C GLN A 49 -20.29 9.05 21.80
N PRO A 50 -20.10 7.71 21.65
CA PRO A 50 -19.22 7.17 20.65
C PRO A 50 -19.67 7.55 19.24
N GLY A 51 -18.72 7.77 18.34
CA GLY A 51 -18.99 8.07 16.94
C GLY A 51 -19.59 6.88 16.21
N LYS A 52 -20.50 7.12 15.25
CA LYS A 52 -21.15 6.08 14.43
C LYS A 52 -20.15 5.27 13.59
N TYR A 53 -18.95 5.79 13.32
CA TYR A 53 -17.97 5.27 12.39
C TYR A 53 -16.62 5.00 13.05
N GLN A 54 -16.62 4.15 14.10
CA GLN A 54 -15.37 3.74 14.76
C GLN A 54 -14.90 2.40 14.20
N PRO A 55 -13.81 2.36 13.40
CA PRO A 55 -13.36 1.14 12.71
C PRO A 55 -12.70 0.11 13.64
N ARG A 56 -12.27 0.51 14.83
CA ARG A 56 -11.52 -0.38 15.73
C ARG A 56 -12.43 -1.24 16.58
N LYS A 57 -12.67 -2.50 16.11
CA LYS A 57 -13.43 -3.52 16.88
C LYS A 57 -12.58 -4.20 17.96
N ASP A 58 -11.27 -4.26 17.77
CA ASP A 58 -10.35 -4.96 18.67
C ASP A 58 -9.58 -3.98 19.54
N MET A 59 -10.12 -3.74 20.74
CA MET A 59 -9.36 -3.10 21.83
C MET A 59 -9.02 -4.20 22.85
N SER A 60 -7.70 -4.52 22.96
CA SER A 60 -7.25 -5.40 24.03
C SER A 60 -7.61 -4.76 25.38
N PRO A 61 -8.30 -5.49 26.28
CA PRO A 61 -8.65 -4.97 27.60
C PRO A 61 -7.42 -4.50 28.39
N GLU A 62 -6.30 -5.21 28.26
CA GLU A 62 -5.04 -4.89 28.94
C GLU A 62 -4.50 -3.52 28.51
N ALA A 63 -4.45 -3.26 27.20
CA ALA A 63 -3.97 -1.98 26.66
C ALA A 63 -4.91 -0.81 26.99
N LEU A 64 -6.19 -1.08 27.28
CA LEU A 64 -7.11 -0.05 27.72
C LEU A 64 -6.93 0.27 29.22
N GLU A 65 -6.64 -0.76 30.04
CA GLU A 65 -6.37 -0.58 31.48
C GLU A 65 -5.05 0.16 31.71
N GLU A 66 -3.97 -0.16 30.96
CA GLU A 66 -2.70 0.59 31.00
C GLU A 66 -2.93 2.08 30.69
N LEU A 67 -3.74 2.38 29.68
CA LEU A 67 -4.08 3.75 29.34
C LEU A 67 -4.91 4.41 30.46
N ALA A 68 -5.81 3.67 31.11
CA ALA A 68 -6.59 4.18 32.22
C ALA A 68 -5.73 4.49 33.45
N GLU A 69 -4.70 3.69 33.72
CA GLU A 69 -3.72 3.97 34.79
C GLU A 69 -2.91 5.24 34.50
N SER A 70 -2.44 5.40 33.25
CA SER A 70 -1.77 6.62 32.84
C SER A 70 -2.67 7.85 32.99
N ILE A 71 -3.94 7.74 32.62
CA ILE A 71 -4.93 8.82 32.74
C ILE A 71 -5.26 9.12 34.22
N ARG A 72 -5.27 8.12 35.13
CA ARG A 72 -5.41 8.35 36.57
C ARG A 72 -4.26 9.18 37.14
N ALA A 73 -3.03 8.93 36.65
CA ALA A 73 -1.82 9.59 37.13
C ALA A 73 -1.63 11.01 36.58
N GLN A 74 -1.92 11.23 35.31
CA GLN A 74 -1.54 12.46 34.57
C GLN A 74 -2.74 13.22 33.98
N GLY A 75 -3.95 12.66 34.05
CA GLY A 75 -5.12 13.17 33.32
C GLY A 75 -5.05 12.87 31.82
N VAL A 76 -6.03 13.37 31.09
CA VAL A 76 -6.06 13.28 29.61
C VAL A 76 -5.23 14.42 29.03
N ILE A 77 -3.98 14.12 28.63
CA ILE A 77 -3.05 15.13 28.08
C ILE A 77 -3.50 15.61 26.70
N GLN A 78 -3.88 14.68 25.81
CA GLN A 78 -4.32 15.02 24.46
C GLN A 78 -5.86 15.12 24.43
N PRO A 79 -6.44 16.28 24.08
CA PRO A 79 -7.88 16.49 24.08
C PRO A 79 -8.63 15.51 23.15
N ILE A 80 -9.88 15.22 23.52
CA ILE A 80 -10.82 14.45 22.69
C ILE A 80 -11.44 15.40 21.67
N VAL A 81 -11.44 15.03 20.40
CA VAL A 81 -12.09 15.84 19.36
C VAL A 81 -13.55 15.42 19.24
N ILE A 82 -14.44 16.38 19.38
CA ILE A 82 -15.89 16.17 19.43
C ILE A 82 -16.61 17.14 18.50
N ARG A 83 -17.85 16.78 18.15
CA ARG A 83 -18.81 17.68 17.50
C ARG A 83 -20.10 17.77 18.28
N LYS A 84 -20.78 18.89 18.16
CA LYS A 84 -22.08 19.10 18.79
C LYS A 84 -23.19 18.48 17.93
N ILE A 85 -23.98 17.57 18.52
CA ILE A 85 -25.13 16.95 17.87
C ILE A 85 -26.42 17.66 18.31
N SER A 86 -26.52 17.97 19.59
CA SER A 86 -27.68 18.62 20.19
C SER A 86 -27.25 19.71 21.17
N ALA A 87 -28.20 20.36 21.85
CA ALA A 87 -27.88 21.39 22.84
C ALA A 87 -26.97 20.85 23.96
N THR A 88 -27.08 19.58 24.32
CA THR A 88 -26.41 18.95 25.48
C THR A 88 -25.50 17.78 25.10
N ASN A 89 -25.58 17.20 23.89
CA ASN A 89 -24.89 16.00 23.53
C ASN A 89 -23.85 16.25 22.44
N TYR A 90 -22.71 15.58 22.61
CA TYR A 90 -21.57 15.65 21.69
C TYR A 90 -21.19 14.25 21.20
N GLU A 91 -20.78 14.13 19.97
CA GLU A 91 -20.27 12.89 19.37
C GLU A 91 -18.75 12.98 19.23
N ILE A 92 -18.08 11.88 19.58
CA ILE A 92 -16.64 11.75 19.49
C ILE A 92 -16.26 11.53 18.02
N ILE A 93 -15.44 12.44 17.46
CA ILE A 93 -14.82 12.30 16.14
C ILE A 93 -13.53 11.50 16.26
N ALA A 94 -12.65 11.88 17.23
CA ALA A 94 -11.37 11.22 17.47
C ALA A 94 -11.06 11.16 18.97
N GLY A 95 -10.42 10.07 19.42
CA GLY A 95 -10.02 9.88 20.81
C GLY A 95 -10.92 8.94 21.63
N GLU A 96 -11.66 8.02 21.02
CA GLU A 96 -12.54 7.07 21.72
C GLU A 96 -11.80 6.24 22.78
N ARG A 97 -10.56 5.78 22.52
CA ARG A 97 -9.76 5.06 23.52
C ARG A 97 -9.53 5.89 24.77
N ARG A 98 -9.23 7.18 24.61
CA ARG A 98 -9.03 8.12 25.73
C ARG A 98 -10.33 8.33 26.50
N TRP A 99 -11.47 8.42 25.82
CA TRP A 99 -12.77 8.50 26.45
C TRP A 99 -13.11 7.24 27.25
N ARG A 100 -12.94 6.04 26.68
CA ARG A 100 -13.17 4.76 27.39
C ARG A 100 -12.21 4.59 28.57
N ALA A 101 -10.92 4.90 28.39
CA ALA A 101 -9.94 4.86 29.46
C ALA A 101 -10.23 5.89 30.57
N ALA A 102 -10.74 7.07 30.22
CA ALA A 102 -11.19 8.07 31.20
C ALA A 102 -12.42 7.60 32.01
N GLN A 103 -13.33 6.85 31.40
CA GLN A 103 -14.43 6.19 32.10
C GLN A 103 -13.92 5.15 33.11
N LEU A 104 -12.97 4.30 32.71
CA LEU A 104 -12.31 3.32 33.58
C LEU A 104 -11.52 4.00 34.70
N ALA A 105 -10.92 5.14 34.39
CA ALA A 105 -10.21 5.97 35.36
C ALA A 105 -11.16 6.73 36.31
N LYS A 106 -12.48 6.68 36.09
CA LYS A 106 -13.52 7.38 36.85
C LYS A 106 -13.35 8.89 36.92
N LEU A 107 -12.94 9.50 35.79
CA LEU A 107 -12.91 10.96 35.69
C LEU A 107 -14.33 11.51 35.43
N ASP A 108 -14.64 12.66 36.03
CA ASP A 108 -15.92 13.35 35.78
C ASP A 108 -15.86 14.16 34.48
N LYS A 109 -14.71 14.76 34.18
CA LYS A 109 -14.53 15.68 33.04
C LYS A 109 -13.27 15.35 32.27
N VAL A 110 -13.33 15.60 30.96
CA VAL A 110 -12.20 15.42 30.04
C VAL A 110 -12.02 16.66 29.15
N PRO A 111 -10.77 16.99 28.79
CA PRO A 111 -10.50 18.08 27.86
C PRO A 111 -10.97 17.69 26.44
N CYS A 112 -11.75 18.56 25.84
CA CYS A 112 -12.36 18.36 24.52
C CYS A 112 -12.14 19.58 23.64
N ILE A 113 -11.97 19.32 22.33
CA ILE A 113 -11.99 20.34 21.29
C ILE A 113 -13.26 20.17 20.49
N VAL A 114 -14.12 21.20 20.50
CA VAL A 114 -15.37 21.19 19.72
C VAL A 114 -15.08 21.66 18.30
N LYS A 115 -15.31 20.78 17.32
CA LYS A 115 -15.29 21.16 15.90
C LYS A 115 -16.72 21.35 15.40
N GLN A 116 -16.98 22.49 14.81
CA GLN A 116 -18.24 22.76 14.09
C GLN A 116 -18.10 22.25 12.66
N VAL A 117 -18.33 20.97 12.46
CA VAL A 117 -18.22 20.31 11.14
C VAL A 117 -19.56 19.62 10.82
N ALA A 118 -19.95 19.68 9.56
CA ALA A 118 -21.06 18.91 9.03
C ALA A 118 -20.79 17.40 9.24
N ASP A 119 -21.84 16.59 9.27
CA ASP A 119 -21.75 15.14 9.50
C ASP A 119 -20.71 14.49 8.59
N ASP A 120 -20.78 14.77 7.30
CA ASP A 120 -19.87 14.20 6.29
C ASP A 120 -18.41 14.61 6.52
N ALA A 121 -18.16 15.88 6.88
CA ALA A 121 -16.80 16.36 7.16
C ALA A 121 -16.20 15.75 8.44
N ALA A 122 -17.03 15.48 9.47
CA ALA A 122 -16.58 14.82 10.69
C ALA A 122 -16.15 13.37 10.43
N VAL A 123 -16.90 12.65 9.59
CA VAL A 123 -16.56 11.28 9.16
C VAL A 123 -15.27 11.27 8.34
N ALA A 124 -15.10 12.24 7.41
CA ALA A 124 -13.88 12.35 6.63
C ALA A 124 -12.65 12.60 7.52
N ILE A 125 -12.74 13.50 8.51
CA ILE A 125 -11.65 13.79 9.45
C ILE A 125 -11.28 12.54 10.26
N ALA A 126 -12.26 11.80 10.77
CA ALA A 126 -12.02 10.57 11.54
C ALA A 126 -11.35 9.49 10.67
N LEU A 127 -11.77 9.37 9.41
CA LEU A 127 -11.19 8.41 8.47
C LEU A 127 -9.75 8.81 8.08
N ILE A 128 -9.49 10.08 7.83
CA ILE A 128 -8.15 10.61 7.53
C ILE A 128 -7.20 10.38 8.72
N GLU A 129 -7.64 10.70 9.96
CA GLU A 129 -6.85 10.46 11.17
C GLU A 129 -6.48 8.99 11.33
N ASN A 130 -7.44 8.10 11.06
CA ASN A 130 -7.18 6.67 11.12
C ASN A 130 -6.21 6.20 10.04
N ILE A 131 -6.27 6.73 8.81
CA ILE A 131 -5.34 6.42 7.72
C ILE A 131 -3.91 6.92 8.02
N GLN A 132 -3.77 8.03 8.74
CA GLN A 132 -2.46 8.60 9.12
C GLN A 132 -1.74 7.84 10.24
N ARG A 133 -2.31 6.74 10.73
CA ARG A 133 -1.67 5.91 11.76
C ARG A 133 -0.54 5.09 11.16
N GLU A 134 0.54 4.92 11.92
CA GLU A 134 1.73 4.18 11.49
C GLU A 134 1.56 2.66 11.54
N ASP A 135 0.52 2.15 12.20
CA ASP A 135 0.29 0.73 12.47
C ASP A 135 -0.66 0.01 11.49
N LEU A 136 -1.11 0.69 10.41
CA LEU A 136 -1.97 0.09 9.39
C LEU A 136 -1.18 -0.78 8.41
N ASN A 137 -1.72 -1.95 8.09
CA ASN A 137 -1.19 -2.73 6.97
C ASN A 137 -1.63 -2.13 5.61
N ALA A 138 -0.96 -2.54 4.52
CA ALA A 138 -1.21 -1.99 3.19
C ALA A 138 -2.65 -2.22 2.69
N MET A 139 -3.29 -3.33 3.09
CA MET A 139 -4.68 -3.62 2.70
C MET A 139 -5.67 -2.79 3.50
N GLU A 140 -5.47 -2.64 4.80
CA GLU A 140 -6.30 -1.76 5.63
C GLU A 140 -6.26 -0.32 5.12
N GLU A 141 -5.06 0.15 4.75
CA GLU A 141 -4.88 1.46 4.17
C GLU A 141 -5.58 1.59 2.81
N ALA A 142 -5.46 0.59 1.93
CA ALA A 142 -6.13 0.56 0.63
C ALA A 142 -7.67 0.62 0.76
N ILE A 143 -8.24 -0.15 1.70
CA ILE A 143 -9.68 -0.17 1.98
C ILE A 143 -10.14 1.18 2.54
N ALA A 144 -9.39 1.77 3.46
CA ALA A 144 -9.73 3.06 4.05
C ALA A 144 -9.65 4.21 3.02
N LEU A 145 -8.64 4.19 2.13
CA LEU A 145 -8.52 5.14 1.02
C LEU A 145 -9.65 5.01 0.00
N GLN A 146 -10.07 3.78 -0.31
CA GLN A 146 -11.19 3.50 -1.19
C GLN A 146 -12.49 4.08 -0.61
N ARG A 147 -12.71 3.84 0.68
CA ARG A 147 -13.85 4.41 1.41
C ARG A 147 -13.86 5.94 1.36
N LEU A 148 -12.71 6.57 1.63
CA LEU A 148 -12.58 8.01 1.60
C LEU A 148 -12.90 8.58 0.20
N LEU A 149 -12.47 7.89 -0.86
CA LEU A 149 -12.73 8.27 -2.24
C LEU A 149 -14.21 8.16 -2.60
N GLU A 150 -14.87 7.03 -2.25
CA GLU A 150 -16.24 6.74 -2.63
C GLU A 150 -17.28 7.50 -1.80
N GLU A 151 -17.13 7.54 -0.46
CA GLU A 151 -18.09 8.19 0.44
C GLU A 151 -18.11 9.72 0.25
N PHE A 152 -16.95 10.30 -0.14
CA PHE A 152 -16.83 11.77 -0.27
C PHE A 152 -16.67 12.26 -1.72
N GLU A 153 -16.82 11.38 -2.70
CA GLU A 153 -16.69 11.69 -4.14
C GLU A 153 -15.37 12.43 -4.47
N LEU A 154 -14.26 12.05 -3.80
CA LEU A 154 -12.97 12.72 -3.94
C LEU A 154 -12.17 12.17 -5.13
N THR A 155 -11.31 13.00 -5.70
CA THR A 155 -10.31 12.57 -6.66
C THR A 155 -9.08 11.98 -5.95
N HIS A 156 -8.30 11.14 -6.65
CA HIS A 156 -7.04 10.59 -6.11
C HIS A 156 -6.08 11.67 -5.62
N GLN A 157 -6.07 12.86 -6.25
CA GLN A 157 -5.23 13.98 -5.82
C GLN A 157 -5.73 14.55 -4.50
N GLN A 158 -7.02 14.79 -4.36
CA GLN A 158 -7.61 15.32 -3.13
C GLN A 158 -7.42 14.37 -1.95
N VAL A 159 -7.57 13.04 -2.20
CA VAL A 159 -7.28 12.02 -1.18
C VAL A 159 -5.81 12.08 -0.78
N ALA A 160 -4.89 12.16 -1.75
CA ALA A 160 -3.45 12.24 -1.50
C ALA A 160 -3.08 13.47 -0.64
N ASP A 161 -3.63 14.63 -1.00
CA ASP A 161 -3.42 15.88 -0.26
C ASP A 161 -3.99 15.81 1.16
N ALA A 162 -5.17 15.17 1.33
CA ALA A 162 -5.81 15.01 2.64
C ALA A 162 -5.04 14.08 3.59
N VAL A 163 -4.44 13.00 3.07
CA VAL A 163 -3.70 12.02 3.90
C VAL A 163 -2.20 12.30 3.96
N GLY A 164 -1.69 13.34 3.26
CA GLY A 164 -0.27 13.70 3.26
C GLY A 164 0.61 12.75 2.46
N LYS A 165 0.05 12.05 1.43
CA LYS A 165 0.78 11.11 0.57
C LYS A 165 0.89 11.62 -0.87
N SER A 166 1.76 11.00 -1.68
CA SER A 166 1.79 11.28 -3.11
C SER A 166 0.58 10.65 -3.82
N ARG A 167 0.08 11.30 -4.90
CA ARG A 167 -0.98 10.73 -5.75
C ARG A 167 -0.62 9.35 -6.28
N VAL A 168 0.66 9.12 -6.59
CA VAL A 168 1.15 7.82 -7.08
C VAL A 168 1.03 6.76 -6.00
N SER A 169 1.39 7.09 -4.74
CA SER A 169 1.25 6.19 -3.60
C SER A 169 -0.21 5.80 -3.38
N VAL A 170 -1.12 6.78 -3.35
CA VAL A 170 -2.57 6.55 -3.21
C VAL A 170 -3.10 5.66 -4.35
N SER A 171 -2.73 5.94 -5.60
CA SER A 171 -3.16 5.14 -6.74
C SER A 171 -2.63 3.70 -6.67
N ASN A 172 -1.41 3.49 -6.18
CA ASN A 172 -0.84 2.15 -6.00
C ASN A 172 -1.55 1.36 -4.90
N LEU A 173 -1.89 2.00 -3.78
CA LEU A 173 -2.64 1.39 -2.70
C LEU A 173 -4.06 1.02 -3.14
N LEU A 174 -4.77 1.94 -3.79
CA LEU A 174 -6.13 1.68 -4.29
C LEU A 174 -6.20 0.49 -5.24
N ARG A 175 -5.16 0.27 -6.06
CA ARG A 175 -5.08 -0.90 -6.95
C ARG A 175 -5.02 -2.23 -6.21
N LEU A 176 -4.56 -2.27 -4.96
CA LEU A 176 -4.54 -3.51 -4.17
C LEU A 176 -5.93 -4.06 -3.91
N ASN A 177 -6.96 -3.20 -3.91
CA ASN A 177 -8.36 -3.62 -3.75
C ASN A 177 -8.85 -4.54 -4.88
N SER A 178 -8.20 -4.52 -6.06
CA SER A 178 -8.52 -5.41 -7.19
C SER A 178 -7.82 -6.77 -7.15
N LEU A 179 -7.01 -7.05 -6.13
CA LEU A 179 -6.44 -8.38 -5.92
C LEU A 179 -7.53 -9.40 -5.55
N ASN A 180 -7.30 -10.67 -5.91
CA ASN A 180 -8.15 -11.77 -5.47
C ASN A 180 -8.07 -11.95 -3.95
N GLU A 181 -9.16 -12.38 -3.33
CA GLU A 181 -9.24 -12.56 -1.87
C GLU A 181 -8.11 -13.42 -1.27
N PRO A 182 -7.69 -14.56 -1.87
CA PRO A 182 -6.57 -15.33 -1.34
C PRO A 182 -5.25 -14.54 -1.35
N VAL A 183 -5.05 -13.63 -2.33
CA VAL A 183 -3.83 -12.82 -2.45
C VAL A 183 -3.85 -11.66 -1.43
N LYS A 184 -5.02 -11.05 -1.19
CA LYS A 184 -5.19 -10.06 -0.13
C LYS A 184 -4.83 -10.64 1.23
N ARG A 185 -5.29 -11.87 1.54
CA ARG A 185 -4.95 -12.55 2.80
C ARG A 185 -3.45 -12.79 2.97
N LEU A 186 -2.74 -13.19 1.90
CA LEU A 186 -1.28 -13.34 1.95
C LEU A 186 -0.59 -12.00 2.24
N LEU A 187 -1.10 -10.89 1.70
CA LEU A 187 -0.59 -9.56 1.97
C LEU A 187 -0.92 -9.09 3.39
N GLU A 188 -2.13 -9.35 3.88
CA GLU A 188 -2.55 -9.02 5.25
C GLU A 188 -1.75 -9.78 6.31
N ASN A 189 -1.43 -11.04 6.04
CA ASN A 189 -0.63 -11.88 6.93
C ASN A 189 0.88 -11.55 6.89
N GLY A 190 1.33 -10.75 5.90
CA GLY A 190 2.74 -10.47 5.71
C GLY A 190 3.52 -11.56 4.98
N ASP A 191 2.84 -12.57 4.41
CA ASP A 191 3.47 -13.63 3.59
C ASP A 191 4.06 -13.09 2.28
N ILE A 192 3.50 -11.95 1.81
CA ILE A 192 4.01 -11.20 0.66
C ILE A 192 3.98 -9.70 0.96
N ASP A 193 4.93 -8.95 0.40
CA ASP A 193 4.99 -7.50 0.52
C ASP A 193 4.17 -6.76 -0.54
N MET A 194 3.91 -5.46 -0.33
CA MET A 194 3.23 -4.58 -1.29
C MET A 194 3.87 -4.59 -2.69
N GLY A 195 5.21 -4.78 -2.77
CA GLY A 195 5.93 -4.89 -4.04
C GLY A 195 5.53 -6.13 -4.85
N HIS A 196 5.41 -7.28 -4.18
CA HIS A 196 4.92 -8.54 -4.76
C HIS A 196 3.47 -8.40 -5.21
N ALA A 197 2.61 -7.86 -4.35
CA ALA A 197 1.20 -7.61 -4.65
C ALA A 197 1.01 -6.74 -5.89
N ARG A 198 1.81 -5.67 -6.05
CA ARG A 198 1.80 -4.81 -7.25
C ARG A 198 2.19 -5.54 -8.52
N ALA A 199 3.20 -6.40 -8.48
CA ALA A 199 3.60 -7.22 -9.62
C ALA A 199 2.47 -8.19 -10.02
N LEU A 200 1.82 -8.82 -9.04
CA LEU A 200 0.73 -9.77 -9.23
C LEU A 200 -0.55 -9.13 -9.80
N LEU A 201 -0.74 -7.81 -9.68
CA LEU A 201 -1.86 -7.09 -10.31
C LEU A 201 -1.86 -7.12 -11.84
N ALA A 202 -0.77 -7.57 -12.46
CA ALA A 202 -0.69 -7.71 -13.92
C ALA A 202 -1.35 -8.98 -14.44
N VAL A 203 -1.67 -9.94 -13.56
CA VAL A 203 -2.38 -11.20 -13.89
C VAL A 203 -3.69 -11.24 -13.12
N GLU A 204 -4.68 -11.97 -13.64
CA GLU A 204 -6.02 -12.04 -13.10
C GLU A 204 -6.45 -13.50 -12.83
N GLY A 205 -7.56 -13.67 -12.11
CA GLY A 205 -8.18 -14.96 -11.87
C GLY A 205 -7.32 -15.95 -11.07
N ASP A 206 -7.46 -17.22 -11.36
CA ASP A 206 -6.77 -18.31 -10.65
C ASP A 206 -5.25 -18.25 -10.82
N GLU A 207 -4.78 -17.72 -11.93
CA GLU A 207 -3.35 -17.56 -12.21
C GLU A 207 -2.69 -16.62 -11.22
N GLN A 208 -3.33 -15.48 -10.90
CA GLN A 208 -2.86 -14.54 -9.87
C GLN A 208 -2.70 -15.25 -8.52
N THR A 209 -3.69 -16.06 -8.13
CA THR A 209 -3.67 -16.80 -6.85
C THR A 209 -2.56 -17.85 -6.82
N ASN A 210 -2.37 -18.59 -7.93
CA ASN A 210 -1.34 -19.62 -8.02
C ASN A 210 0.07 -19.02 -7.97
N LEU A 211 0.30 -17.93 -8.68
CA LEU A 211 1.56 -17.21 -8.66
C LEU A 211 1.85 -16.62 -7.27
N ALA A 212 0.83 -16.05 -6.61
CA ALA A 212 0.98 -15.50 -5.26
C ALA A 212 1.40 -16.58 -4.24
N ARG A 213 0.77 -17.77 -4.28
CA ARG A 213 1.15 -18.90 -3.44
C ARG A 213 2.57 -19.38 -3.71
N LEU A 214 2.98 -19.40 -4.98
CA LEU A 214 4.34 -19.78 -5.35
C LEU A 214 5.36 -18.75 -4.83
N VAL A 215 5.06 -17.46 -4.93
CA VAL A 215 5.89 -16.36 -4.41
C VAL A 215 6.06 -16.50 -2.90
N ALA A 216 4.97 -16.68 -2.15
CA ALA A 216 4.99 -16.84 -0.70
C ALA A 216 5.75 -18.11 -0.28
N SER A 217 5.48 -19.27 -0.93
CA SER A 217 6.11 -20.55 -0.55
C SER A 217 7.61 -20.63 -0.84
N LYS A 218 8.11 -19.83 -1.78
CA LYS A 218 9.54 -19.79 -2.14
C LYS A 218 10.26 -18.54 -1.62
N GLU A 219 9.59 -17.71 -0.85
CA GLU A 219 10.13 -16.45 -0.32
C GLU A 219 10.84 -15.62 -1.41
N MET A 220 10.18 -15.51 -2.58
CA MET A 220 10.76 -14.87 -3.75
C MET A 220 10.91 -13.36 -3.52
N THR A 221 11.94 -12.77 -4.09
CA THR A 221 12.09 -11.30 -4.11
C THR A 221 11.11 -10.65 -5.07
N VAL A 222 10.84 -9.34 -4.90
CA VAL A 222 9.98 -8.57 -5.81
C VAL A 222 10.43 -8.68 -7.26
N ARG A 223 11.75 -8.63 -7.52
CA ARG A 223 12.30 -8.76 -8.88
C ARG A 223 12.09 -10.14 -9.50
N GLU A 224 12.15 -11.19 -8.70
CA GLU A 224 11.85 -12.56 -9.15
C GLU A 224 10.35 -12.71 -9.44
N THR A 225 9.51 -12.12 -8.62
CA THR A 225 8.06 -12.07 -8.84
C THR A 225 7.71 -11.34 -10.13
N GLU A 226 8.32 -10.18 -10.39
CA GLU A 226 8.15 -9.46 -11.66
C GLU A 226 8.56 -10.32 -12.88
N ARG A 227 9.67 -11.05 -12.80
CA ARG A 227 10.11 -11.97 -13.86
C ARG A 227 9.13 -13.13 -14.04
N LEU A 228 8.63 -13.70 -12.92
CA LEU A 228 7.66 -14.79 -12.93
C LEU A 228 6.35 -14.34 -13.60
N VAL A 229 5.83 -13.18 -13.21
CA VAL A 229 4.62 -12.58 -13.80
C VAL A 229 4.82 -12.28 -15.28
N ASN A 230 5.95 -11.68 -15.66
CA ASN A 230 6.26 -11.42 -17.07
C ASN A 230 6.37 -12.72 -17.90
N LYS A 231 6.87 -13.80 -17.32
CA LYS A 231 6.90 -15.12 -17.97
C LYS A 231 5.49 -15.71 -18.14
N ALA A 232 4.62 -15.49 -17.18
CA ALA A 232 3.22 -15.93 -17.26
C ALA A 232 2.43 -15.15 -18.32
N LEU A 233 2.60 -13.83 -18.37
CA LEU A 233 1.93 -12.96 -19.37
C LEU A 233 2.46 -13.16 -20.79
N ASN A 234 3.75 -13.43 -20.90
CA ASN A 234 4.42 -13.75 -22.15
C ASN A 234 4.96 -15.18 -21.99
N PRO A 235 4.10 -16.21 -22.01
CA PRO A 235 4.62 -17.55 -22.17
C PRO A 235 5.52 -17.43 -23.40
N ALA A 236 6.86 -17.44 -23.19
CA ALA A 236 7.78 -17.48 -24.30
C ALA A 236 7.11 -18.50 -25.18
N LYS A 237 6.72 -18.12 -26.43
CA LYS A 237 6.64 -19.09 -27.48
C LYS A 237 7.87 -19.90 -27.20
N ASP A 238 7.72 -21.12 -26.66
CA ASP A 238 8.82 -22.03 -26.49
C ASP A 238 9.58 -21.78 -27.76
N ALA A 239 10.74 -21.11 -27.63
CA ALA A 239 11.52 -20.83 -28.79
C ALA A 239 11.67 -22.24 -29.31
N GLU A 240 10.83 -22.58 -30.29
CA GLU A 240 11.06 -23.73 -31.12
C GLU A 240 12.53 -23.48 -31.43
N THR A 241 13.38 -24.17 -30.71
CA THR A 241 14.81 -24.21 -31.01
C THR A 241 14.76 -24.56 -32.47
N PRO A 242 15.01 -23.59 -33.38
CA PRO A 242 14.68 -23.75 -34.79
C PRO A 242 15.26 -25.08 -35.14
N ALA A 243 14.38 -26.03 -35.55
CA ALA A 243 14.74 -27.44 -35.68
C ALA A 243 16.08 -27.44 -36.35
N LYS A 244 17.16 -27.87 -35.63
CA LYS A 244 18.52 -27.72 -36.09
C LYS A 244 18.52 -28.35 -37.48
N ASP A 245 18.98 -27.58 -38.48
CA ASP A 245 19.07 -28.02 -39.84
C ASP A 245 19.71 -29.43 -39.82
N HIS A 246 19.10 -30.41 -40.45
CA HIS A 246 19.55 -31.79 -40.42
C HIS A 246 21.03 -31.90 -40.85
N ASP A 247 21.45 -31.00 -41.78
CA ASP A 247 22.82 -30.92 -42.24
C ASP A 247 23.77 -30.35 -41.17
N VAL A 248 23.33 -29.38 -40.37
CA VAL A 248 24.10 -28.84 -39.23
C VAL A 248 24.26 -29.87 -38.13
N SER A 249 23.22 -30.63 -37.84
CA SER A 249 23.26 -31.71 -36.83
C SER A 249 24.22 -32.85 -37.25
N ARG A 250 24.24 -33.16 -38.55
CA ARG A 250 25.17 -34.16 -39.10
C ARG A 250 26.60 -33.68 -38.99
N LEU A 251 26.90 -32.43 -39.35
CA LEU A 251 28.21 -31.82 -39.20
C LEU A 251 28.65 -31.73 -37.73
N GLU A 252 27.78 -31.44 -36.80
CA GLU A 252 28.08 -31.51 -35.36
C GLU A 252 28.56 -32.89 -34.97
N GLN A 253 27.80 -33.94 -35.40
CA GLN A 253 28.12 -35.33 -35.07
C GLN A 253 29.50 -35.74 -35.66
N GLU A 254 29.74 -35.42 -36.90
CA GLU A 254 31.04 -35.71 -37.54
C GLU A 254 32.19 -34.98 -36.83
N LEU A 255 32.02 -33.76 -36.39
CA LEU A 255 33.02 -33.01 -35.63
C LEU A 255 33.24 -33.58 -34.24
N ILE A 256 32.17 -34.04 -33.55
CA ILE A 256 32.27 -34.72 -32.23
C ILE A 256 33.09 -36.01 -32.36
N GLU A 257 32.82 -36.84 -33.38
CA GLU A 257 33.52 -38.09 -33.58
C GLU A 257 35.01 -37.81 -33.96
N ARG A 258 35.30 -36.84 -34.78
CA ARG A 258 36.64 -36.50 -35.19
C ARG A 258 37.50 -35.87 -34.11
N LEU A 259 36.93 -34.96 -33.34
CA LEU A 259 37.62 -34.17 -32.31
C LEU A 259 37.64 -34.91 -30.94
N GLY A 260 36.67 -35.77 -30.69
CA GLY A 260 36.49 -36.47 -29.39
C GLY A 260 35.99 -35.52 -28.28
N ALA A 261 35.37 -34.39 -28.63
CA ALA A 261 34.93 -33.35 -27.74
C ALA A 261 33.51 -32.88 -28.11
N LYS A 262 32.76 -32.34 -27.18
CA LYS A 262 31.40 -31.84 -27.43
C LYS A 262 31.46 -30.57 -28.27
N VAL A 263 30.92 -30.62 -29.50
CA VAL A 263 30.86 -29.50 -30.45
C VAL A 263 29.44 -29.03 -30.60
N ALA A 264 29.22 -27.71 -30.64
CA ALA A 264 27.97 -27.08 -30.98
C ALA A 264 28.16 -26.05 -32.08
N ILE A 265 27.35 -26.13 -33.14
CA ILE A 265 27.36 -25.21 -34.26
C ILE A 265 26.13 -24.32 -34.18
N ASN A 266 26.32 -23.05 -33.93
CA ASN A 266 25.28 -22.04 -33.93
C ASN A 266 25.27 -21.33 -35.29
N HIS A 267 24.38 -21.70 -36.18
CA HIS A 267 24.26 -21.15 -37.53
C HIS A 267 23.13 -20.11 -37.57
N GLY A 268 23.45 -18.93 -38.10
CA GLY A 268 22.48 -17.84 -38.26
C GLY A 268 21.98 -17.73 -39.69
N SER A 269 20.76 -17.21 -39.88
CA SER A 269 20.04 -17.09 -41.15
C SER A 269 20.78 -16.36 -42.30
N LYS A 270 21.87 -15.64 -41.98
CA LYS A 270 22.68 -14.90 -42.97
C LYS A 270 24.02 -15.58 -43.30
N GLY A 271 24.18 -16.88 -43.09
CA GLY A 271 25.36 -17.62 -43.37
C GLY A 271 26.53 -17.38 -42.39
N LYS A 272 26.37 -16.57 -41.35
CA LYS A 272 27.34 -16.38 -40.27
C LYS A 272 27.03 -17.35 -39.14
N GLY A 273 28.05 -17.96 -38.57
CA GLY A 273 27.89 -18.92 -37.48
C GLY A 273 29.05 -18.89 -36.49
N LYS A 274 28.88 -19.65 -35.42
CA LYS A 274 29.89 -19.84 -34.37
C LYS A 274 29.95 -21.33 -34.03
N ILE A 275 31.19 -21.88 -34.06
CA ILE A 275 31.45 -23.23 -33.56
C ILE A 275 31.99 -23.09 -32.13
N VAL A 276 31.41 -23.84 -31.22
CA VAL A 276 31.81 -23.91 -29.81
C VAL A 276 32.23 -25.33 -29.49
N ILE A 277 33.49 -25.51 -29.10
CA ILE A 277 34.06 -26.77 -28.66
C ILE A 277 34.26 -26.71 -27.14
N ASN A 278 33.64 -27.60 -26.43
CA ASN A 278 33.78 -27.68 -24.97
C ASN A 278 34.86 -28.72 -24.61
N TYR A 279 35.80 -28.33 -23.76
CA TYR A 279 36.84 -29.19 -23.24
C TYR A 279 36.85 -29.14 -21.70
N GLN A 280 37.29 -30.23 -21.06
CA GLN A 280 37.29 -30.35 -19.58
C GLN A 280 38.68 -30.05 -18.97
N ASN A 281 39.76 -30.21 -19.73
CA ASN A 281 41.13 -29.93 -19.27
C ASN A 281 42.06 -29.53 -20.41
N LEU A 282 43.25 -29.01 -20.09
CA LEU A 282 44.23 -28.53 -21.09
C LEU A 282 44.77 -29.66 -21.97
N ALA A 283 44.92 -30.88 -21.49
CA ALA A 283 45.36 -32.01 -22.27
C ALA A 283 44.36 -32.37 -23.39
N GLU A 284 43.06 -32.27 -23.09
CA GLU A 284 41.99 -32.43 -24.07
C GLU A 284 42.02 -31.31 -25.13
N LEU A 285 42.29 -30.06 -24.71
CA LEU A 285 42.45 -28.93 -25.61
C LEU A 285 43.62 -29.15 -26.58
N ASP A 286 44.79 -29.60 -26.09
CA ASP A 286 45.92 -29.91 -26.91
C ASP A 286 45.61 -31.03 -27.91
N GLY A 287 44.90 -32.06 -27.49
CA GLY A 287 44.40 -33.14 -28.35
C GLY A 287 43.48 -32.64 -29.46
N ILE A 288 42.55 -31.72 -29.12
CA ILE A 288 41.65 -31.05 -30.09
C ILE A 288 42.45 -30.24 -31.10
N LEU A 289 43.37 -29.40 -30.61
CA LEU A 289 44.19 -28.55 -31.49
C LEU A 289 45.08 -29.36 -32.46
N SER A 290 45.58 -30.52 -32.01
CA SER A 290 46.37 -31.41 -32.87
C SER A 290 45.54 -32.04 -34.00
N LYS A 291 44.23 -32.24 -33.81
CA LYS A 291 43.29 -32.78 -34.80
C LYS A 291 42.70 -31.72 -35.75
N ILE A 292 42.79 -30.46 -35.43
CA ILE A 292 42.33 -29.34 -36.27
C ILE A 292 43.44 -28.90 -37.24
N ARG A 293 44.70 -29.20 -36.94
CA ARG A 293 45.82 -29.03 -37.88
C ARG A 293 45.78 -30.14 -38.91
#